data_550d1642bbb4081a4d9c091de809df5f
#
_entry.id   550d1642bbb4081a4d9c091de809df5f
#
_cell.length_a   1.000
_cell.length_b   1.000
_cell.length_c   1.000
_cell.angle_alpha   90.00
_cell.angle_beta   90.00
_cell.angle_gamma   90.00
#
_symmetry.space_group_name_H-M   'P 1'
#
loop_
_entity.id
_entity.type
_entity.pdbx_description
1 polymer ?
#
loop_
_entity_poly.entity_id
_entity_poly.type
_entity_poly.pdbx_seq_one_letter_code
_entity_poly.pdbx_strand_id
1 'polypeptide(L)'
;AYAICAGPEDAKHDVRTELNIFTSEVENELAVTEPDLKLVLESETPRKMAIDQDTTTRLLKALYAAPHGVYAMSQDIPGLVETSTNLASVKMKPNHIIRIETSQRSSILSARNDMANTVRAVFQLAGADVTFGEGYPGWKPNPHSAILEVAAESYKRLFGVEAKVKAIHAGLECGLFLDKYPTLDMISFGPTLTGVHSPDERMHIPSVEKFWKHLLDILAHVPAKK
;
A
#
# COMPACT_ATOMS: atom_id res chain seq x y z
N ALA A 1 5.04 15.67 0.32
CA ALA A 1 5.68 15.59 -1.00
C ALA A 1 5.92 17.02 -1.53
N TYR A 2 6.87 17.20 -2.44
CA TYR A 2 7.09 18.48 -3.12
C TYR A 2 7.56 18.25 -4.56
N ALA A 3 7.30 19.25 -5.41
CA ALA A 3 7.82 19.30 -6.77
C ALA A 3 8.41 20.70 -7.03
N ILE A 4 9.54 20.77 -7.72
CA ILE A 4 10.14 22.02 -8.17
C ILE A 4 9.85 22.17 -9.65
N CYS A 5 9.11 23.19 -10.02
CA CYS A 5 8.70 23.44 -11.39
C CYS A 5 9.42 24.69 -11.93
N ALA A 6 9.78 24.67 -13.21
CA ALA A 6 10.28 25.82 -13.94
C ALA A 6 9.31 26.18 -15.06
N GLY A 7 9.04 27.45 -15.23
CA GLY A 7 8.17 27.99 -16.28
C GLY A 7 8.58 29.39 -16.69
N PRO A 8 7.99 29.93 -17.76
CA PRO A 8 8.20 31.33 -18.14
C PRO A 8 7.74 32.29 -17.04
N GLU A 9 8.42 33.41 -16.92
CA GLU A 9 8.13 34.36 -15.83
C GLU A 9 6.73 34.99 -15.97
N ASP A 10 6.26 35.19 -17.18
CA ASP A 10 4.93 35.70 -17.50
C ASP A 10 3.80 34.73 -17.12
N ALA A 11 4.06 33.41 -17.05
CA ALA A 11 3.08 32.41 -16.60
C ALA A 11 2.92 32.34 -15.07
N LYS A 12 3.71 33.07 -14.29
CA LYS A 12 3.69 33.01 -12.82
C LYS A 12 2.33 33.33 -12.21
N HIS A 13 1.60 34.28 -12.79
CA HIS A 13 0.28 34.67 -12.32
C HIS A 13 -0.73 33.54 -12.57
N ASP A 14 -0.70 32.96 -13.77
CA ASP A 14 -1.63 31.90 -14.18
C ASP A 14 -1.41 30.64 -13.34
N VAL A 15 -0.14 30.24 -13.16
CA VAL A 15 0.21 29.09 -12.30
C VAL A 15 -0.32 29.28 -10.87
N ARG A 16 -0.21 30.48 -10.32
CA ARG A 16 -0.72 30.77 -8.97
C ARG A 16 -2.26 30.71 -8.92
N THR A 17 -2.90 31.22 -9.95
CA THR A 17 -4.38 31.21 -10.04
C THR A 17 -4.88 29.78 -10.13
N GLU A 18 -4.34 28.99 -11.04
CA GLU A 18 -4.71 27.57 -11.22
C GLU A 18 -4.44 26.74 -9.95
N LEU A 19 -3.31 26.96 -9.28
CA LEU A 19 -3.03 26.26 -8.04
C LEU A 19 -3.99 26.63 -6.92
N ASN A 20 -4.39 27.90 -6.80
CA ASN A 20 -5.37 28.32 -5.78
C ASN A 20 -6.74 27.68 -6.04
N ILE A 21 -7.18 27.60 -7.30
CA ILE A 21 -8.43 26.91 -7.67
C ILE A 21 -8.32 25.44 -7.30
N PHE A 22 -7.28 24.75 -7.75
CA PHE A 22 -7.03 23.35 -7.45
C PHE A 22 -6.95 23.07 -5.94
N THR A 23 -6.25 23.95 -5.19
CA THR A 23 -6.15 23.81 -3.73
C THR A 23 -7.52 23.85 -3.08
N SER A 24 -8.37 24.84 -3.45
CA SER A 24 -9.74 24.93 -2.94
C SER A 24 -10.58 23.70 -3.26
N GLU A 25 -10.47 23.17 -4.46
CA GLU A 25 -11.19 21.96 -4.88
C GLU A 25 -10.77 20.74 -4.05
N VAL A 26 -9.47 20.49 -3.92
CA VAL A 26 -8.91 19.35 -3.21
C VAL A 26 -9.16 19.43 -1.69
N GLU A 27 -8.99 20.61 -1.09
CA GLU A 27 -9.28 20.81 0.33
C GLU A 27 -10.77 20.58 0.64
N ASN A 28 -11.67 21.00 -0.25
CA ASN A 28 -13.10 20.74 -0.11
C ASN A 28 -13.47 19.27 -0.29
N GLU A 29 -12.90 18.60 -1.30
CA GLU A 29 -13.13 17.18 -1.58
C GLU A 29 -12.66 16.29 -0.43
N LEU A 30 -11.48 16.59 0.13
CA LEU A 30 -10.85 15.79 1.16
C LEU A 30 -11.09 16.28 2.60
N ALA A 31 -11.95 17.27 2.80
CA ALA A 31 -12.19 17.90 4.10
C ALA A 31 -12.53 16.91 5.24
N VAL A 32 -13.16 15.78 4.91
CA VAL A 32 -13.56 14.76 5.91
C VAL A 32 -12.43 13.78 6.22
N THR A 33 -11.63 13.41 5.21
CA THR A 33 -10.59 12.39 5.34
C THR A 33 -9.23 12.97 5.68
N GLU A 34 -8.94 14.20 5.20
CA GLU A 34 -7.65 14.87 5.35
C GLU A 34 -7.86 16.36 5.72
N PRO A 35 -8.43 16.66 6.91
CA PRO A 35 -8.79 18.04 7.30
C PRO A 35 -7.58 18.98 7.42
N ASP A 36 -6.38 18.45 7.57
CA ASP A 36 -5.13 19.20 7.72
C ASP A 36 -4.33 19.31 6.40
N LEU A 37 -4.90 18.85 5.28
CA LEU A 37 -4.23 18.93 3.97
C LEU A 37 -3.98 20.40 3.60
N LYS A 38 -2.75 20.69 3.18
CA LYS A 38 -2.34 22.01 2.69
C LYS A 38 -1.48 21.87 1.47
N LEU A 39 -1.80 22.65 0.44
CA LEU A 39 -0.96 22.85 -0.74
C LEU A 39 -0.37 24.26 -0.67
N VAL A 40 0.94 24.36 -0.77
CA VAL A 40 1.67 25.63 -0.66
C VAL A 40 2.52 25.85 -1.89
N LEU A 41 2.44 27.04 -2.49
CA LEU A 41 3.30 27.47 -3.59
C LEU A 41 4.32 28.48 -3.06
N GLU A 42 5.59 28.14 -3.17
CA GLU A 42 6.71 28.99 -2.78
C GLU A 42 7.58 29.31 -3.98
N SER A 43 8.22 30.48 -3.96
CA SER A 43 9.24 30.79 -4.95
C SER A 43 10.58 30.17 -4.54
N GLU A 44 11.22 29.48 -5.48
CA GLU A 44 12.51 28.82 -5.27
C GLU A 44 13.58 29.52 -6.11
N THR A 45 14.82 29.38 -5.70
CA THR A 45 15.97 29.85 -6.50
C THR A 45 16.02 29.11 -7.82
N PRO A 46 16.19 29.81 -8.97
CA PRO A 46 16.23 29.18 -10.26
C PRO A 46 17.30 28.07 -10.34
N ARG A 47 16.90 26.90 -10.79
CA ARG A 47 17.81 25.78 -11.03
C ARG A 47 18.54 25.94 -12.35
N LYS A 48 19.77 25.43 -12.42
CA LYS A 48 20.59 25.52 -13.65
C LYS A 48 20.05 24.69 -14.80
N MET A 49 19.24 23.69 -14.50
CA MET A 49 18.71 22.72 -15.46
C MET A 49 17.26 22.36 -15.11
N ALA A 50 16.46 22.20 -16.13
CA ALA A 50 15.10 21.67 -16.06
C ALA A 50 14.97 20.47 -17.01
N ILE A 51 13.93 19.67 -16.82
CA ILE A 51 13.56 18.63 -17.76
C ILE A 51 13.09 19.31 -19.06
N ASP A 52 13.47 18.76 -20.21
CA ASP A 52 12.98 19.26 -21.49
C ASP A 52 11.46 19.08 -21.65
N GLN A 53 10.87 19.85 -22.57
CA GLN A 53 9.41 19.93 -22.72
C GLN A 53 8.79 18.60 -23.14
N ASP A 54 9.45 17.82 -24.01
CA ASP A 54 8.93 16.53 -24.46
C ASP A 54 8.92 15.51 -23.32
N THR A 55 10.03 15.39 -22.60
CA THR A 55 10.15 14.53 -21.43
C THR A 55 9.17 14.94 -20.33
N THR A 56 9.01 16.24 -20.08
CA THR A 56 8.03 16.77 -19.11
C THR A 56 6.61 16.35 -19.49
N THR A 57 6.25 16.53 -20.76
CA THR A 57 4.91 16.18 -21.28
C THR A 57 4.65 14.67 -21.13
N ARG A 58 5.60 13.82 -21.49
CA ARG A 58 5.49 12.37 -21.35
C ARG A 58 5.39 11.94 -19.90
N LEU A 59 6.21 12.53 -19.01
CA LEU A 59 6.19 12.28 -17.58
C LEU A 59 4.84 12.60 -16.96
N LEU A 60 4.33 13.82 -17.20
CA LEU A 60 3.04 14.25 -16.63
C LEU A 60 1.88 13.40 -17.13
N LYS A 61 1.85 13.07 -18.42
CA LYS A 61 0.83 12.18 -18.98
C LYS A 61 0.89 10.77 -18.38
N ALA A 62 2.10 10.22 -18.20
CA ALA A 62 2.30 8.91 -17.61
C ALA A 62 1.89 8.88 -16.13
N LEU A 63 2.25 9.89 -15.35
CA LEU A 63 1.85 10.01 -13.95
C LEU A 63 0.33 10.15 -13.80
N TYR A 64 -0.31 10.92 -14.68
CA TYR A 64 -1.76 11.10 -14.69
C TYR A 64 -2.52 9.83 -15.09
N ALA A 65 -2.00 9.08 -16.05
CA ALA A 65 -2.61 7.84 -16.55
C ALA A 65 -2.31 6.62 -15.67
N ALA A 66 -1.27 6.68 -14.84
CA ALA A 66 -0.86 5.55 -14.01
C ALA A 66 -1.95 5.21 -12.97
N PRO A 67 -2.41 3.95 -12.92
CA PRO A 67 -3.37 3.54 -11.92
C PRO A 67 -2.82 3.78 -10.50
N HIS A 68 -3.67 4.32 -9.61
CA HIS A 68 -3.34 4.55 -8.20
C HIS A 68 -4.56 4.30 -7.30
N GLY A 69 -4.34 3.65 -6.17
CA GLY A 69 -5.40 3.37 -5.20
C GLY A 69 -5.96 1.95 -5.29
N VAL A 70 -7.19 1.78 -4.83
CA VAL A 70 -7.91 0.50 -4.85
C VAL A 70 -8.41 0.23 -6.27
N TYR A 71 -8.06 -0.95 -6.77
CA TYR A 71 -8.49 -1.42 -8.10
C TYR A 71 -9.64 -2.41 -8.01
N ALA A 72 -9.58 -3.33 -7.06
CA ALA A 72 -10.63 -4.31 -6.84
C ALA A 72 -10.85 -4.60 -5.35
N MET A 73 -12.09 -4.87 -4.99
CA MET A 73 -12.49 -5.37 -3.67
C MET A 73 -12.62 -6.88 -3.70
N SER A 74 -12.37 -7.52 -2.56
CA SER A 74 -12.50 -8.97 -2.41
C SER A 74 -13.95 -9.41 -2.65
N GLN A 75 -14.12 -10.46 -3.44
CA GLN A 75 -15.42 -11.08 -3.66
C GLN A 75 -15.81 -12.01 -2.49
N ASP A 76 -14.82 -12.51 -1.75
CA ASP A 76 -15.03 -13.47 -0.67
C ASP A 76 -15.26 -12.77 0.68
N ILE A 77 -14.69 -11.58 0.90
CA ILE A 77 -14.71 -10.88 2.19
C ILE A 77 -15.15 -9.42 1.98
N PRO A 78 -16.38 -9.07 2.37
CA PRO A 78 -16.88 -7.70 2.25
C PRO A 78 -16.00 -6.68 2.96
N GLY A 79 -15.72 -5.57 2.30
CA GLY A 79 -14.91 -4.47 2.85
C GLY A 79 -13.39 -4.69 2.80
N LEU A 80 -12.92 -5.85 2.34
CA LEU A 80 -11.49 -6.10 2.13
C LEU A 80 -11.06 -5.67 0.73
N VAL A 81 -9.97 -4.92 0.63
CA VAL A 81 -9.30 -4.64 -0.64
C VAL A 81 -8.63 -5.92 -1.15
N GLU A 82 -8.89 -6.31 -2.39
CA GLU A 82 -8.22 -7.43 -3.05
C GLU A 82 -6.97 -6.97 -3.79
N THR A 83 -7.13 -5.98 -4.67
CA THR A 83 -6.05 -5.49 -5.55
C THR A 83 -5.92 -3.97 -5.43
N SER A 84 -4.72 -3.51 -5.24
CA SER A 84 -4.39 -2.08 -5.22
C SER A 84 -3.04 -1.82 -5.88
N THR A 85 -2.84 -0.57 -6.27
CA THR A 85 -1.57 -0.07 -6.78
C THR A 85 -1.23 1.26 -6.13
N ASN A 86 0.05 1.49 -5.89
CA ASN A 86 0.56 2.71 -5.29
C ASN A 86 1.67 3.31 -6.16
N LEU A 87 1.50 4.56 -6.56
CA LEU A 87 2.57 5.40 -7.09
C LEU A 87 3.42 5.89 -5.91
N ALA A 88 4.45 5.14 -5.58
CA ALA A 88 5.16 5.28 -4.32
C ALA A 88 6.18 6.42 -4.32
N SER A 89 6.92 6.62 -5.42
CA SER A 89 7.88 7.72 -5.51
C SER A 89 8.20 8.13 -6.93
N VAL A 90 8.48 9.42 -7.11
CA VAL A 90 9.08 10.01 -8.32
C VAL A 90 10.31 10.78 -7.88
N LYS A 91 11.49 10.40 -8.37
CA LYS A 91 12.76 10.98 -7.92
C LYS A 91 13.67 11.28 -9.10
N MET A 92 14.24 12.48 -9.10
CA MET A 92 15.36 12.82 -9.97
C MET A 92 16.64 12.19 -9.42
N LYS A 93 17.33 11.43 -10.25
CA LYS A 93 18.60 10.77 -9.93
C LYS A 93 19.74 11.40 -10.72
N PRO A 94 21.01 11.19 -10.34
CA PRO A 94 22.16 11.58 -11.16
C PRO A 94 22.04 11.05 -12.59
N ASN A 95 22.78 11.65 -13.52
CA ASN A 95 22.81 11.28 -14.94
C ASN A 95 21.47 11.48 -15.67
N HIS A 96 20.67 12.48 -15.26
CA HIS A 96 19.40 12.85 -15.89
C HIS A 96 18.35 11.72 -15.91
N ILE A 97 18.37 10.85 -14.90
CA ILE A 97 17.42 9.75 -14.77
C ILE A 97 16.24 10.18 -13.90
N ILE A 98 15.04 9.95 -14.39
CA ILE A 98 13.81 10.03 -13.60
C ILE A 98 13.44 8.62 -13.16
N ARG A 99 13.50 8.35 -11.86
CA ARG A 99 13.11 7.06 -11.29
C ARG A 99 11.73 7.14 -10.70
N ILE A 100 10.85 6.30 -11.18
CA ILE A 100 9.48 6.13 -10.68
C ILE A 100 9.37 4.75 -10.06
N GLU A 101 8.86 4.69 -8.84
CA GLU A 101 8.64 3.44 -8.13
C GLU A 101 7.16 3.28 -7.84
N THR A 102 6.64 2.12 -8.17
CA THR A 102 5.25 1.73 -7.94
C THR A 102 5.21 0.41 -7.19
N SER A 103 4.13 0.17 -6.45
CA SER A 103 3.92 -1.07 -5.72
C SER A 103 2.51 -1.58 -5.96
N GLN A 104 2.39 -2.82 -6.43
CA GLN A 104 1.12 -3.49 -6.66
C GLN A 104 0.93 -4.59 -5.63
N ARG A 105 -0.26 -4.65 -5.04
CA ARG A 105 -0.63 -5.67 -4.06
C ARG A 105 -1.93 -6.34 -4.49
N SER A 106 -1.99 -7.65 -4.30
CA SER A 106 -3.23 -8.43 -4.44
C SER A 106 -3.11 -9.73 -3.66
N SER A 107 -4.23 -10.20 -3.13
CA SER A 107 -4.36 -11.57 -2.61
C SER A 107 -4.43 -12.61 -3.74
N ILE A 108 -4.65 -12.19 -4.99
CA ILE A 108 -4.72 -13.02 -6.19
C ILE A 108 -3.51 -12.73 -7.08
N LEU A 109 -2.67 -13.73 -7.30
CA LEU A 109 -1.42 -13.58 -8.05
C LEU A 109 -1.64 -13.10 -9.49
N SER A 110 -2.63 -13.65 -10.20
CA SER A 110 -2.96 -13.23 -11.56
C SER A 110 -3.40 -11.77 -11.63
N ALA A 111 -4.24 -11.32 -10.70
CA ALA A 111 -4.69 -9.93 -10.62
C ALA A 111 -3.54 -8.96 -10.28
N ARG A 112 -2.63 -9.36 -9.39
CA ARG A 112 -1.41 -8.59 -9.13
C ARG A 112 -0.55 -8.43 -10.39
N ASN A 113 -0.34 -9.53 -11.11
CA ASN A 113 0.47 -9.53 -12.32
C ASN A 113 -0.19 -8.70 -13.45
N ASP A 114 -1.50 -8.76 -13.58
CA ASP A 114 -2.25 -7.95 -14.55
C ASP A 114 -2.15 -6.46 -14.23
N MET A 115 -2.31 -6.07 -12.97
CA MET A 115 -2.12 -4.69 -12.53
C MET A 115 -0.68 -4.22 -12.76
N ALA A 116 0.33 -5.05 -12.49
CA ALA A 116 1.73 -4.72 -12.75
C ALA A 116 2.00 -4.54 -14.25
N ASN A 117 1.37 -5.36 -15.11
CA ASN A 117 1.46 -5.22 -16.56
C ASN A 117 0.74 -3.96 -17.05
N THR A 118 -0.39 -3.59 -16.47
CA THR A 118 -1.10 -2.33 -16.77
C THR A 118 -0.21 -1.13 -16.48
N VAL A 119 0.38 -1.07 -15.29
CA VAL A 119 1.33 0.00 -14.93
C VAL A 119 2.54 0.02 -15.86
N ARG A 120 3.10 -1.15 -16.18
CA ARG A 120 4.21 -1.27 -17.15
C ARG A 120 3.83 -0.67 -18.49
N ALA A 121 2.67 -1.02 -19.02
CA ALA A 121 2.20 -0.55 -20.32
C ALA A 121 2.11 0.98 -20.37
N VAL A 122 1.57 1.62 -19.33
CA VAL A 122 1.49 3.08 -19.22
C VAL A 122 2.87 3.74 -19.32
N PHE A 123 3.84 3.26 -18.54
CA PHE A 123 5.18 3.85 -18.54
C PHE A 123 5.97 3.53 -19.81
N GLN A 124 5.77 2.35 -20.42
CA GLN A 124 6.36 2.03 -21.71
C GLN A 124 5.81 2.90 -22.86
N LEU A 125 4.52 3.23 -22.85
CA LEU A 125 3.93 4.18 -23.79
C LEU A 125 4.55 5.59 -23.67
N ALA A 126 5.02 5.97 -22.48
CA ALA A 126 5.78 7.18 -22.24
C ALA A 126 7.27 7.06 -22.59
N GLY A 127 7.72 5.90 -23.09
CA GLY A 127 9.12 5.66 -23.47
C GLY A 127 10.05 5.34 -22.28
N ALA A 128 9.51 4.88 -21.16
CA ALA A 128 10.32 4.50 -20.01
C ALA A 128 10.74 3.01 -20.06
N ASP A 129 11.92 2.72 -19.54
CA ASP A 129 12.35 1.36 -19.25
C ASP A 129 11.73 0.89 -17.95
N VAL A 130 11.03 -0.25 -17.98
CA VAL A 130 10.32 -0.79 -16.82
C VAL A 130 10.88 -2.14 -16.41
N THR A 131 11.26 -2.25 -15.15
CA THR A 131 11.71 -3.50 -14.53
C THR A 131 10.79 -3.89 -13.38
N PHE A 132 10.59 -5.18 -13.19
CA PHE A 132 9.90 -5.71 -12.02
C PHE A 132 10.93 -6.10 -10.95
N GLY A 133 10.64 -5.74 -9.70
CA GLY A 133 11.35 -6.27 -8.56
C GLY A 133 10.78 -7.62 -8.13
N GLU A 134 11.52 -8.33 -7.28
CA GLU A 134 11.01 -9.49 -6.56
C GLU A 134 9.88 -9.03 -5.62
N GLY A 135 8.73 -9.66 -5.73
CA GLY A 135 7.55 -9.33 -4.93
C GLY A 135 7.23 -10.43 -3.93
N TYR A 136 6.43 -10.09 -2.93
CA TYR A 136 5.85 -11.11 -2.03
C TYR A 136 4.64 -11.76 -2.70
N PRO A 137 4.47 -13.10 -2.59
CA PRO A 137 3.23 -13.75 -2.95
C PRO A 137 2.08 -13.25 -2.05
N GLY A 138 0.90 -13.11 -2.62
CA GLY A 138 -0.30 -12.79 -1.84
C GLY A 138 -0.67 -13.97 -0.91
N TRP A 139 -1.30 -13.65 0.22
CA TRP A 139 -1.90 -14.66 1.07
C TRP A 139 -3.43 -14.51 1.01
N LYS A 140 -4.07 -15.44 0.32
CA LYS A 140 -5.54 -15.50 0.31
C LYS A 140 -6.01 -16.09 1.64
N PRO A 141 -6.81 -15.35 2.43
CA PRO A 141 -7.35 -15.86 3.68
C PRO A 141 -8.22 -17.09 3.45
N ASN A 142 -8.10 -18.09 4.33
CA ASN A 142 -8.98 -19.26 4.37
C ASN A 142 -10.02 -19.10 5.50
N PRO A 143 -11.28 -18.74 5.21
CA PRO A 143 -12.31 -18.60 6.24
C PRO A 143 -12.70 -19.92 6.90
N HIS A 144 -12.35 -21.05 6.31
CA HIS A 144 -12.61 -22.42 6.80
C HIS A 144 -11.36 -23.10 7.36
N SER A 145 -10.42 -22.32 7.86
CA SER A 145 -9.17 -22.80 8.45
C SER A 145 -9.44 -23.50 9.78
N ALA A 146 -8.97 -24.75 9.92
CA ALA A 146 -9.11 -25.52 11.16
C ALA A 146 -8.31 -24.86 12.31
N ILE A 147 -7.13 -24.30 12.03
CA ILE A 147 -6.35 -23.60 13.07
C ILE A 147 -7.01 -22.28 13.46
N LEU A 148 -7.76 -21.64 12.56
CA LEU A 148 -8.56 -20.46 12.90
C LEU A 148 -9.67 -20.79 13.89
N GLU A 149 -10.38 -21.88 13.70
CA GLU A 149 -11.42 -22.35 14.63
C GLU A 149 -10.82 -22.60 16.04
N VAL A 150 -9.73 -23.36 16.11
CA VAL A 150 -9.01 -23.61 17.38
C VAL A 150 -8.60 -22.30 18.05
N ALA A 151 -8.06 -21.35 17.29
CA ALA A 151 -7.62 -20.06 17.82
C ALA A 151 -8.79 -19.19 18.30
N ALA A 152 -9.90 -19.18 17.57
CA ALA A 152 -11.10 -18.42 17.97
C ALA A 152 -11.75 -18.99 19.25
N GLU A 153 -11.88 -20.31 19.35
CA GLU A 153 -12.36 -20.98 20.54
C GLU A 153 -11.45 -20.77 21.75
N SER A 154 -10.15 -20.87 21.55
CA SER A 154 -9.13 -20.56 22.57
C SER A 154 -9.29 -19.14 23.10
N TYR A 155 -9.43 -18.16 22.20
CA TYR A 155 -9.60 -16.76 22.59
C TYR A 155 -10.87 -16.54 23.41
N LYS A 156 -11.99 -17.14 22.99
CA LYS A 156 -13.25 -17.07 23.71
C LYS A 156 -13.15 -17.71 25.09
N ARG A 157 -12.51 -18.87 25.20
CA ARG A 157 -12.29 -19.59 26.47
C ARG A 157 -11.46 -18.79 27.47
N LEU A 158 -10.36 -18.14 26.97
CA LEU A 158 -9.45 -17.40 27.84
C LEU A 158 -9.96 -16.01 28.23
N PHE A 159 -10.69 -15.34 27.36
CA PHE A 159 -11.01 -13.92 27.54
C PHE A 159 -12.50 -13.62 27.59
N GLY A 160 -13.38 -14.63 27.44
CA GLY A 160 -14.82 -14.49 27.54
C GLY A 160 -15.50 -13.69 26.44
N VAL A 161 -14.76 -13.36 25.35
CA VAL A 161 -15.27 -12.59 24.22
C VAL A 161 -14.87 -13.24 22.91
N GLU A 162 -15.66 -13.03 21.87
CA GLU A 162 -15.35 -13.54 20.53
C GLU A 162 -14.12 -12.85 19.94
N ALA A 163 -13.28 -13.63 19.27
CA ALA A 163 -12.17 -13.09 18.51
C ALA A 163 -12.65 -12.32 17.27
N LYS A 164 -12.10 -11.15 17.02
CA LYS A 164 -12.35 -10.43 15.76
C LYS A 164 -11.43 -10.97 14.68
N VAL A 165 -11.95 -11.85 13.84
CA VAL A 165 -11.24 -12.34 12.66
C VAL A 165 -11.28 -11.27 11.57
N LYS A 166 -10.10 -10.89 11.08
CA LYS A 166 -9.95 -9.90 10.03
C LYS A 166 -8.95 -10.39 9.00
N ALA A 167 -9.15 -10.00 7.77
CA ALA A 167 -8.14 -10.08 6.74
C ALA A 167 -7.55 -8.69 6.50
N ILE A 168 -6.29 -8.63 6.12
CA ILE A 168 -5.61 -7.37 5.78
C ILE A 168 -5.07 -7.44 4.37
N HIS A 169 -5.06 -6.29 3.71
CA HIS A 169 -4.47 -6.13 2.39
C HIS A 169 -2.97 -5.82 2.53
N ALA A 170 -2.20 -6.81 2.98
CA ALA A 170 -0.75 -6.71 3.16
C ALA A 170 -0.06 -8.01 2.77
N GLY A 171 1.20 -7.90 2.37
CA GLY A 171 2.08 -9.06 2.27
C GLY A 171 2.44 -9.52 3.68
N LEU A 172 2.03 -10.75 4.02
CA LEU A 172 2.43 -11.41 5.24
C LEU A 172 3.35 -12.59 4.92
N GLU A 173 4.19 -12.96 5.86
CA GLU A 173 5.11 -14.11 5.75
C GLU A 173 4.37 -15.40 5.42
N CYS A 174 3.12 -15.52 5.82
CA CYS A 174 2.24 -16.63 5.45
C CYS A 174 2.15 -16.86 3.94
N GLY A 175 2.19 -15.78 3.13
CA GLY A 175 2.23 -15.90 1.67
C GLY A 175 3.49 -16.63 1.17
N LEU A 176 4.65 -16.36 1.77
CA LEU A 176 5.91 -17.03 1.44
C LEU A 176 5.90 -18.51 1.81
N PHE A 177 5.27 -18.86 2.95
CA PHE A 177 5.14 -20.26 3.35
C PHE A 177 4.16 -21.00 2.44
N LEU A 178 3.03 -20.38 2.06
CA LEU A 178 2.05 -20.99 1.15
C LEU A 178 2.60 -21.24 -0.25
N ASP A 179 3.47 -20.38 -0.74
CA ASP A 179 4.14 -20.58 -2.03
C ASP A 179 4.95 -21.87 -2.06
N LYS A 180 5.59 -22.23 -0.94
CA LYS A 180 6.37 -23.49 -0.80
C LYS A 180 5.54 -24.66 -0.31
N TYR A 181 4.53 -24.42 0.49
CA TYR A 181 3.70 -25.43 1.14
C TYR A 181 2.21 -25.09 0.94
N PRO A 182 1.65 -25.34 -0.26
CA PRO A 182 0.29 -24.90 -0.63
C PRO A 182 -0.85 -25.44 0.23
N THR A 183 -0.58 -26.53 0.96
CA THR A 183 -1.57 -27.17 1.86
C THR A 183 -1.44 -26.76 3.33
N LEU A 184 -0.53 -25.84 3.64
CA LEU A 184 -0.32 -25.40 5.01
C LEU A 184 -1.47 -24.50 5.46
N ASP A 185 -2.14 -24.89 6.54
CA ASP A 185 -3.17 -24.07 7.17
C ASP A 185 -2.55 -23.13 8.20
N MET A 186 -2.84 -21.84 8.08
CA MET A 186 -2.14 -20.80 8.85
C MET A 186 -3.06 -19.68 9.28
N ILE A 187 -2.74 -19.11 10.43
CA ILE A 187 -3.28 -17.84 10.92
C ILE A 187 -2.15 -16.89 11.28
N SER A 188 -2.44 -15.61 11.29
CA SER A 188 -1.53 -14.56 11.76
C SER A 188 -2.17 -13.83 12.93
N PHE A 189 -1.49 -13.76 14.06
CA PHE A 189 -1.91 -13.01 15.23
C PHE A 189 -0.70 -12.59 16.05
N GLY A 190 -0.87 -11.55 16.87
CA GLY A 190 0.24 -11.02 17.66
C GLY A 190 -0.21 -9.99 18.68
N PRO A 191 0.75 -9.38 19.43
CA PRO A 191 0.47 -8.25 20.28
C PRO A 191 0.04 -7.03 19.48
N THR A 192 -0.60 -6.07 20.16
CA THR A 192 -1.05 -4.82 19.52
C THR A 192 0.15 -3.93 19.19
N LEU A 193 0.27 -3.59 17.91
CA LEU A 193 1.25 -2.65 17.37
C LEU A 193 0.54 -1.38 16.88
N THR A 194 1.20 -0.25 17.01
CA THR A 194 0.76 1.04 16.47
C THR A 194 1.91 1.75 15.78
N GLY A 195 1.63 2.57 14.76
CA GLY A 195 2.65 3.28 14.00
C GLY A 195 3.62 2.36 13.24
N VAL A 196 3.16 1.18 12.83
CA VAL A 196 3.99 0.17 12.12
C VAL A 196 4.67 0.79 10.90
N HIS A 197 5.93 0.42 10.68
CA HIS A 197 6.78 0.95 9.60
C HIS A 197 7.13 2.44 9.72
N SER A 198 6.98 3.03 10.89
CA SER A 198 7.38 4.41 11.17
C SER A 198 8.41 4.48 12.32
N PRO A 199 9.13 5.61 12.46
CA PRO A 199 10.01 5.84 13.63
C PRO A 199 9.25 5.84 14.98
N ASP A 200 7.93 6.02 14.95
CA ASP A 200 7.04 6.02 16.11
C ASP A 200 6.38 4.66 16.37
N GLU A 201 6.90 3.60 15.80
CA GLU A 201 6.39 2.25 16.02
C GLU A 201 6.44 1.86 17.50
N ARG A 202 5.30 1.41 18.03
CA ARG A 202 5.13 1.06 19.45
C ARG A 202 4.37 -0.25 19.58
N MET A 203 4.75 -1.02 20.60
CA MET A 203 4.05 -2.22 21.03
C MET A 203 3.36 -1.99 22.39
N HIS A 204 2.09 -2.35 22.47
CA HIS A 204 1.35 -2.27 23.72
C HIS A 204 1.73 -3.43 24.65
N ILE A 205 2.60 -3.17 25.64
CA ILE A 205 3.18 -4.17 26.54
C ILE A 205 2.13 -5.12 27.16
N PRO A 206 0.99 -4.66 27.71
CA PRO A 206 0.00 -5.57 28.28
C PRO A 206 -0.58 -6.58 27.27
N SER A 207 -0.56 -6.26 25.96
CA SER A 207 -1.04 -7.18 24.94
C SER A 207 -0.10 -8.35 24.68
N VAL A 208 1.18 -8.25 25.08
CA VAL A 208 2.16 -9.34 24.97
C VAL A 208 1.79 -10.51 25.87
N GLU A 209 1.41 -10.23 27.12
CA GLU A 209 0.95 -11.28 28.04
C GLU A 209 -0.33 -11.98 27.53
N LYS A 210 -1.26 -11.19 27.00
CA LYS A 210 -2.49 -11.71 26.39
C LYS A 210 -2.18 -12.61 25.19
N PHE A 211 -1.31 -12.15 24.31
CA PHE A 211 -0.83 -12.92 23.14
C PHE A 211 -0.17 -14.22 23.58
N TRP A 212 0.71 -14.18 24.57
CA TRP A 212 1.44 -15.35 25.05
C TRP A 212 0.50 -16.42 25.63
N LYS A 213 -0.44 -16.02 26.47
CA LYS A 213 -1.46 -16.93 27.01
C LYS A 213 -2.28 -17.60 25.91
N HIS A 214 -2.67 -16.82 24.89
CA HIS A 214 -3.43 -17.32 23.75
C HIS A 214 -2.60 -18.31 22.92
N LEU A 215 -1.34 -17.99 22.64
CA LEU A 215 -0.43 -18.88 21.90
C LEU A 215 -0.26 -20.24 22.62
N LEU A 216 -0.02 -20.23 23.93
CA LEU A 216 0.14 -21.46 24.71
C LEU A 216 -1.14 -22.31 24.71
N ASP A 217 -2.29 -21.69 24.83
CA ASP A 217 -3.56 -22.40 24.82
C ASP A 217 -3.89 -22.98 23.43
N ILE A 218 -3.60 -22.26 22.34
CA ILE A 218 -3.72 -22.81 20.98
C ILE A 218 -2.83 -24.04 20.83
N LEU A 219 -1.55 -23.95 21.20
CA LEU A 219 -0.61 -25.07 21.08
C LEU A 219 -1.04 -26.31 21.89
N ALA A 220 -1.69 -26.10 23.04
CA ALA A 220 -2.23 -27.19 23.86
C ALA A 220 -3.47 -27.88 23.25
N HIS A 221 -4.17 -27.22 22.33
CA HIS A 221 -5.43 -27.68 21.74
C HIS A 221 -5.35 -27.98 20.24
N VAL A 222 -4.19 -27.80 19.61
CA VAL A 222 -4.00 -28.23 18.21
C VAL A 222 -4.17 -29.74 18.11
N PRO A 223 -5.04 -30.25 17.21
CA PRO A 223 -5.22 -31.68 17.02
C PRO A 223 -3.91 -32.36 16.64
N ALA A 224 -3.63 -33.50 17.24
CA ALA A 224 -2.51 -34.33 16.83
C ALA A 224 -2.69 -34.75 15.36
N LYS A 225 -1.60 -34.72 14.60
CA LYS A 225 -1.61 -35.20 13.21
C LYS A 225 -2.01 -36.70 13.22
N LYS A 226 -3.12 -37.00 12.55
CA LYS A 226 -3.50 -38.39 12.28
C LYS A 226 -2.58 -39.03 11.26
#